data_56c42da7548e4c4e945d1aa64df1a6f5
#
_entry.id   56c42da7548e4c4e945d1aa64df1a6f5
#
_cell.length_a   1.000
_cell.length_b   1.000
_cell.length_c   1.000
_cell.angle_alpha   90.00
_cell.angle_beta   90.00
_cell.angle_gamma   90.00
#
_symmetry.space_group_name_H-M   'P 1'
#
loop_
_entity.id
_entity.type
_entity.pdbx_description
1 polymer ?
#
loop_
_entity_poly.entity_id
_entity_poly.type
_entity_poly.pdbx_seq_one_letter_code
_entity_poly.pdbx_strand_id
1 'polypeptide(L)'
;LPKIPKDIDLLIGLGSVNDLQAKEISKKFSEIALILSTEGSNYQPPFLPFSNPENALIIEAPKQGRFVQQIQLVLGGESSQAPNHLVSEQEWRDWNLLQHQDSTPRKLELEKVFSQHSQGNNLFYTELIPLSEAYEKKNPITNKIDQFAQDTIQKAEKIAQSHTTPFEPGFASSGRCASCHTKEIAKWSFSKHARAWETMIIEEQTKNPECITCHSTGFGQKGGFGEPSTNNIRKYKAVQCEACHGPMRGHPEENSIHSQPVSPETCLVCHDEANSPNFQWERYLRLATCQD
;
A
#
# COMPACT_ATOMS: atom_id res chain seq x y z
N LEU A 1 13.20 -13.09 -25.94
CA LEU A 1 13.02 -13.97 -24.77
C LEU A 1 14.12 -15.04 -24.79
N PRO A 2 14.64 -15.50 -23.62
CA PRO A 2 15.44 -16.70 -23.57
C PRO A 2 14.66 -17.87 -24.18
N LYS A 3 15.34 -18.88 -24.72
CA LYS A 3 14.66 -20.06 -25.27
C LYS A 3 13.80 -20.68 -24.19
N ILE A 4 12.48 -20.67 -24.40
CA ILE A 4 11.52 -21.32 -23.52
C ILE A 4 11.73 -22.82 -23.63
N PRO A 5 11.90 -23.56 -22.51
CA PRO A 5 11.96 -25.01 -22.51
C PRO A 5 10.72 -25.61 -23.17
N LYS A 6 10.84 -26.73 -23.85
CA LYS A 6 9.73 -27.37 -24.57
C LYS A 6 8.80 -28.18 -23.66
N ASP A 7 9.18 -28.38 -22.43
CA ASP A 7 8.55 -29.24 -21.41
C ASP A 7 7.88 -28.45 -20.29
N ILE A 8 7.45 -27.22 -20.58
CA ILE A 8 6.68 -26.40 -19.64
C ILE A 8 5.19 -26.55 -19.90
N ASP A 9 4.41 -26.64 -18.83
CA ASP A 9 2.95 -26.73 -18.89
C ASP A 9 2.30 -25.33 -18.98
N LEU A 10 2.91 -24.30 -18.39
CA LEU A 10 2.37 -22.95 -18.37
C LEU A 10 3.49 -21.90 -18.27
N LEU A 11 3.41 -20.86 -19.10
CA LEU A 11 4.29 -19.69 -18.99
C LEU A 11 3.55 -18.53 -18.33
N ILE A 12 4.10 -18.05 -17.20
CA ILE A 12 3.52 -16.95 -16.43
C ILE A 12 4.45 -15.73 -16.52
N GLY A 13 3.89 -14.59 -16.95
CA GLY A 13 4.55 -13.30 -16.88
C GLY A 13 4.26 -12.62 -15.55
N LEU A 14 5.30 -12.12 -14.88
CA LEU A 14 5.17 -11.30 -13.67
C LEU A 14 5.86 -9.96 -13.88
N GLY A 15 5.17 -8.86 -13.64
CA GLY A 15 5.77 -7.54 -13.81
C GLY A 15 4.91 -6.39 -13.32
N SER A 16 5.57 -5.24 -13.15
CA SER A 16 4.90 -3.97 -12.88
C SER A 16 4.52 -3.36 -14.22
N VAL A 17 3.34 -3.71 -14.70
CA VAL A 17 2.78 -3.28 -15.99
C VAL A 17 1.31 -2.91 -15.80
N ASN A 18 0.85 -1.87 -16.47
CA ASN A 18 -0.58 -1.56 -16.47
C ASN A 18 -1.35 -2.46 -17.46
N ASP A 19 -2.69 -2.40 -17.41
CA ASP A 19 -3.55 -3.23 -18.25
C ASP A 19 -3.25 -3.09 -19.76
N LEU A 20 -2.98 -1.88 -20.25
CA LEU A 20 -2.65 -1.66 -21.67
C LEU A 20 -1.32 -2.33 -22.04
N GLN A 21 -0.30 -2.19 -21.21
CA GLN A 21 1.01 -2.83 -21.43
C GLN A 21 0.90 -4.35 -21.34
N ALA A 22 0.12 -4.87 -20.39
CA ALA A 22 -0.11 -6.31 -20.25
C ALA A 22 -0.80 -6.87 -21.52
N LYS A 23 -1.78 -6.16 -22.06
CA LYS A 23 -2.45 -6.51 -23.34
C LYS A 23 -1.51 -6.49 -24.54
N GLU A 24 -0.60 -5.50 -24.61
CA GLU A 24 0.42 -5.46 -25.64
C GLU A 24 1.41 -6.62 -25.52
N ILE A 25 1.83 -6.95 -24.29
CA ILE A 25 2.71 -8.09 -24.03
C ILE A 25 2.02 -9.40 -24.47
N SER A 26 0.76 -9.61 -24.11
CA SER A 26 0.03 -10.82 -24.48
C SER A 26 -0.12 -10.98 -26.00
N LYS A 27 -0.29 -9.88 -26.74
CA LYS A 27 -0.33 -9.90 -28.20
C LYS A 27 1.03 -10.21 -28.82
N LYS A 28 2.11 -9.70 -28.24
CA LYS A 28 3.47 -9.86 -28.75
C LYS A 28 4.07 -11.24 -28.43
N PHE A 29 3.65 -11.83 -27.32
CA PHE A 29 4.18 -13.09 -26.78
C PHE A 29 3.00 -14.03 -26.48
N SER A 30 2.50 -14.68 -27.52
CA SER A 30 1.33 -15.58 -27.45
C SER A 30 1.56 -16.81 -26.59
N GLU A 31 2.81 -17.11 -26.24
CA GLU A 31 3.18 -18.23 -25.37
C GLU A 31 2.90 -17.95 -23.88
N ILE A 32 2.69 -16.68 -23.52
CA ILE A 32 2.38 -16.30 -22.13
C ILE A 32 0.87 -16.52 -21.91
N ALA A 33 0.55 -17.50 -21.08
CA ALA A 33 -0.85 -17.86 -20.79
C ALA A 33 -1.46 -17.05 -19.63
N LEU A 34 -0.63 -16.54 -18.70
CA LEU A 34 -1.06 -15.76 -17.54
C LEU A 34 -0.09 -14.60 -17.32
N ILE A 35 -0.62 -13.40 -17.11
CA ILE A 35 0.16 -12.22 -16.71
C ILE A 35 -0.34 -11.74 -15.34
N LEU A 36 0.55 -11.71 -14.38
CA LEU A 36 0.31 -11.14 -13.05
C LEU A 36 0.90 -9.73 -13.00
N SER A 37 0.05 -8.73 -12.96
CA SER A 37 0.43 -7.34 -12.86
C SER A 37 0.50 -6.88 -11.40
N THR A 38 1.56 -6.17 -11.03
CA THR A 38 1.71 -5.55 -9.72
C THR A 38 1.30 -4.06 -9.70
N GLU A 39 0.97 -3.48 -10.85
CA GLU A 39 0.40 -2.13 -10.97
C GLU A 39 -1.12 -2.08 -10.77
N GLY A 40 -1.65 -2.95 -9.95
CA GLY A 40 -3.09 -3.07 -9.72
C GLY A 40 -3.76 -1.75 -9.34
N SER A 41 -5.04 -1.69 -9.59
CA SER A 41 -5.91 -0.57 -9.26
C SER A 41 -6.38 -0.61 -7.79
N ASN A 42 -6.95 0.50 -7.31
CA ASN A 42 -7.53 0.61 -5.97
C ASN A 42 -8.88 -0.13 -5.87
N TYR A 43 -8.90 -1.40 -6.25
CA TYR A 43 -10.11 -2.22 -6.15
C TYR A 43 -10.42 -2.59 -4.71
N GLN A 44 -11.71 -2.56 -4.39
CA GLN A 44 -12.26 -3.14 -3.18
C GLN A 44 -13.10 -4.38 -3.54
N PRO A 45 -13.05 -5.45 -2.74
CA PRO A 45 -13.93 -6.60 -2.94
C PRO A 45 -15.40 -6.14 -3.10
N PRO A 46 -16.21 -6.79 -3.94
CA PRO A 46 -16.00 -8.14 -4.51
C PRO A 46 -15.41 -8.15 -5.94
N PHE A 47 -14.93 -7.05 -6.45
CA PHE A 47 -14.47 -6.96 -7.83
C PHE A 47 -13.08 -7.60 -7.99
N LEU A 48 -13.00 -8.56 -8.90
CA LEU A 48 -11.74 -9.18 -9.30
C LEU A 48 -11.27 -8.51 -10.59
N PRO A 49 -10.16 -7.74 -10.54
CA PRO A 49 -9.63 -7.14 -11.75
C PRO A 49 -8.92 -8.19 -12.60
N PHE A 50 -9.62 -8.73 -13.56
CA PHE A 50 -9.01 -9.56 -14.58
C PHE A 50 -9.53 -9.18 -15.96
N SER A 51 -8.70 -9.39 -16.95
CA SER A 51 -9.09 -9.34 -18.36
C SER A 51 -8.60 -10.61 -19.05
N ASN A 52 -9.36 -11.05 -20.04
CA ASN A 52 -9.00 -12.23 -20.83
C ASN A 52 -8.94 -11.81 -22.31
N PRO A 53 -7.88 -11.10 -22.72
CA PRO A 53 -7.63 -10.86 -24.13
C PRO A 53 -7.29 -12.19 -24.80
N GLU A 54 -7.32 -12.24 -26.13
CA GLU A 54 -7.26 -13.45 -26.94
C GLU A 54 -6.15 -14.47 -26.57
N ASN A 55 -5.04 -14.03 -25.96
CA ASN A 55 -3.86 -14.87 -25.78
C ASN A 55 -3.41 -15.08 -24.32
N ALA A 56 -3.90 -14.32 -23.34
CA ALA A 56 -3.48 -14.48 -21.95
C ALA A 56 -4.59 -14.07 -20.97
N LEU A 57 -4.64 -14.72 -19.82
CA LEU A 57 -5.37 -14.22 -18.67
C LEU A 57 -4.51 -13.14 -17.98
N ILE A 58 -5.04 -11.94 -17.83
CA ILE A 58 -4.37 -10.84 -17.12
C ILE A 58 -5.04 -10.65 -15.77
N ILE A 59 -4.27 -10.71 -14.69
CA ILE A 59 -4.74 -10.53 -13.32
C ILE A 59 -3.92 -9.42 -12.67
N GLU A 60 -4.62 -8.42 -12.11
CA GLU A 60 -4.01 -7.30 -11.41
C GLU A 60 -4.04 -7.54 -9.90
N ALA A 61 -2.88 -7.49 -9.24
CA ALA A 61 -2.81 -7.57 -7.79
C ALA A 61 -3.36 -6.28 -7.16
N PRO A 62 -4.15 -6.36 -6.07
CA PRO A 62 -4.61 -5.18 -5.34
C PRO A 62 -3.43 -4.40 -4.75
N LYS A 63 -3.51 -3.07 -4.78
CA LYS A 63 -2.51 -2.19 -4.16
C LYS A 63 -2.55 -2.28 -2.63
N GLN A 64 -1.47 -1.83 -1.99
CA GLN A 64 -1.34 -1.61 -0.54
C GLN A 64 -1.22 -2.86 0.33
N GLY A 65 -1.02 -4.05 -0.23
CA GLY A 65 -0.81 -5.25 0.57
C GLY A 65 -1.96 -5.61 1.54
N ARG A 66 -3.17 -5.13 1.28
CA ARG A 66 -4.35 -5.42 2.12
C ARG A 66 -4.98 -6.77 1.84
N PHE A 67 -4.62 -7.38 0.71
CA PHE A 67 -5.17 -8.63 0.24
C PHE A 67 -4.06 -9.52 -0.29
N VAL A 68 -4.24 -10.82 -0.15
CA VAL A 68 -3.54 -11.84 -0.93
C VAL A 68 -4.50 -12.31 -2.01
N GLN A 69 -4.06 -12.26 -3.26
CA GLN A 69 -4.82 -12.86 -4.36
C GLN A 69 -4.37 -14.30 -4.54
N GLN A 70 -5.27 -15.22 -4.26
CA GLN A 70 -5.07 -16.63 -4.54
C GLN A 70 -5.62 -16.96 -5.94
N ILE A 71 -4.81 -17.60 -6.75
CA ILE A 71 -5.19 -18.04 -8.08
C ILE A 71 -4.97 -19.55 -8.14
N GLN A 72 -5.99 -20.27 -8.53
CA GLN A 72 -5.93 -21.72 -8.68
C GLN A 72 -6.26 -22.06 -10.11
N LEU A 73 -5.47 -22.91 -10.72
CA LEU A 73 -5.55 -23.29 -12.12
C LEU A 73 -5.80 -24.80 -12.24
N VAL A 74 -6.69 -25.18 -13.13
CA VAL A 74 -6.90 -26.56 -13.55
C VAL A 74 -6.54 -26.64 -15.02
N LEU A 75 -5.43 -27.31 -15.33
CA LEU A 75 -4.93 -27.48 -16.68
C LEU A 75 -5.55 -28.74 -17.28
N GLY A 76 -6.56 -28.59 -18.11
CA GLY A 76 -7.26 -29.68 -18.80
C GLY A 76 -7.12 -29.61 -20.31
N GLY A 77 -6.61 -28.50 -20.84
CA GLY A 77 -6.39 -28.25 -22.26
C GLY A 77 -4.94 -28.47 -22.70
N GLU A 78 -4.60 -28.00 -23.89
CA GLU A 78 -3.22 -27.91 -24.32
C GLU A 78 -2.45 -26.95 -23.44
N SER A 79 -1.22 -27.29 -23.05
CA SER A 79 -0.41 -26.60 -22.03
C SER A 79 -0.13 -25.11 -22.33
N SER A 80 -0.21 -24.71 -23.60
CA SER A 80 0.04 -23.33 -24.02
C SER A 80 -1.19 -22.43 -24.04
N GLN A 81 -2.38 -22.95 -23.72
CA GLN A 81 -3.60 -22.15 -23.77
C GLN A 81 -3.83 -21.36 -22.47
N ALA A 82 -4.19 -20.09 -22.61
CA ALA A 82 -4.60 -19.27 -21.48
C ALA A 82 -5.80 -19.87 -20.75
N PRO A 83 -5.86 -19.81 -19.42
CA PRO A 83 -7.06 -20.13 -18.67
C PRO A 83 -8.20 -19.21 -19.13
N ASN A 84 -9.25 -19.78 -19.70
CA ASN A 84 -10.31 -19.02 -20.35
C ASN A 84 -11.69 -19.19 -19.70
N HIS A 85 -11.81 -20.06 -18.70
CA HIS A 85 -13.06 -20.29 -17.99
C HIS A 85 -12.90 -20.04 -16.49
N LEU A 86 -13.60 -19.01 -16.00
CA LEU A 86 -13.70 -18.72 -14.58
C LEU A 86 -14.71 -19.67 -13.94
N VAL A 87 -14.28 -20.39 -12.92
CA VAL A 87 -15.13 -21.27 -12.11
C VAL A 87 -15.75 -20.44 -10.98
N SER A 88 -17.02 -20.66 -10.67
CA SER A 88 -17.66 -19.99 -9.55
C SER A 88 -17.12 -20.49 -8.20
N GLU A 89 -17.27 -19.66 -7.15
CA GLU A 89 -16.84 -20.03 -5.80
C GLU A 89 -17.50 -21.32 -5.30
N GLN A 90 -18.79 -21.53 -5.65
CA GLN A 90 -19.52 -22.73 -5.24
C GLN A 90 -18.98 -23.97 -5.94
N GLU A 91 -18.78 -23.92 -7.26
CA GLU A 91 -18.19 -25.01 -8.03
C GLU A 91 -16.79 -25.35 -7.53
N TRP A 92 -15.99 -24.33 -7.18
CA TRP A 92 -14.64 -24.51 -6.65
C TRP A 92 -14.64 -25.17 -5.27
N ARG A 93 -15.52 -24.72 -4.35
CA ARG A 93 -15.69 -25.32 -3.03
C ARG A 93 -16.13 -26.77 -3.12
N ASP A 94 -17.09 -27.06 -3.98
CA ASP A 94 -17.58 -28.40 -4.21
C ASP A 94 -16.46 -29.31 -4.75
N TRP A 95 -15.63 -28.80 -5.68
CA TRP A 95 -14.45 -29.50 -6.20
C TRP A 95 -13.43 -29.82 -5.10
N ASN A 96 -13.05 -28.86 -4.29
CA ASN A 96 -12.10 -29.06 -3.19
C ASN A 96 -12.60 -30.07 -2.14
N LEU A 97 -13.89 -30.00 -1.79
CA LEU A 97 -14.49 -30.96 -0.87
C LEU A 97 -14.43 -32.39 -1.41
N LEU A 98 -14.53 -32.54 -2.72
CA LEU A 98 -14.54 -33.86 -3.37
C LEU A 98 -13.15 -34.46 -3.53
N GLN A 99 -12.12 -33.65 -3.66
CA GLN A 99 -10.74 -34.15 -3.72
C GLN A 99 -10.32 -34.86 -2.41
N HIS A 100 -10.96 -34.50 -1.29
CA HIS A 100 -10.67 -35.04 0.03
C HIS A 100 -11.66 -36.13 0.51
N GLN A 101 -12.64 -36.51 -0.33
CA GLN A 101 -13.62 -37.56 0.00
C GLN A 101 -13.46 -38.76 -0.94
N ASP A 102 -13.52 -39.96 -0.37
CA ASP A 102 -13.62 -41.18 -1.16
C ASP A 102 -14.89 -41.19 -2.01
N SER A 103 -14.83 -41.77 -3.19
CA SER A 103 -15.79 -41.82 -4.31
C SER A 103 -17.27 -41.83 -3.88
N THR A 104 -17.88 -40.69 -3.80
CA THR A 104 -19.32 -40.51 -3.64
C THR A 104 -19.99 -40.26 -5.00
N PRO A 105 -21.30 -40.60 -5.18
CA PRO A 105 -22.02 -40.28 -6.43
C PRO A 105 -21.90 -38.80 -6.84
N ARG A 106 -21.82 -37.89 -5.87
CA ARG A 106 -21.64 -36.45 -6.10
C ARG A 106 -20.26 -36.11 -6.67
N LYS A 107 -19.22 -36.85 -6.27
CA LYS A 107 -17.88 -36.71 -6.86
C LYS A 107 -17.87 -37.02 -8.35
N LEU A 108 -18.53 -38.12 -8.73
CA LEU A 108 -18.64 -38.51 -10.16
C LEU A 108 -19.44 -37.49 -10.99
N GLU A 109 -20.42 -36.84 -10.39
CA GLU A 109 -21.24 -35.82 -11.07
C GLU A 109 -20.41 -34.54 -11.27
N LEU A 110 -19.63 -34.11 -10.27
CA LEU A 110 -18.77 -32.94 -10.37
C LEU A 110 -17.52 -33.19 -11.20
N GLU A 111 -16.94 -34.38 -11.14
CA GLU A 111 -15.90 -34.82 -12.10
C GLU A 111 -16.43 -34.80 -13.56
N LYS A 112 -17.68 -35.12 -13.78
CA LYS A 112 -18.30 -34.93 -15.08
C LYS A 112 -18.48 -33.47 -15.46
N VAL A 113 -18.94 -32.62 -14.55
CA VAL A 113 -19.07 -31.19 -14.79
C VAL A 113 -17.70 -30.57 -15.07
N PHE A 114 -16.70 -30.86 -14.26
CA PHE A 114 -15.34 -30.38 -14.50
C PHE A 114 -14.72 -30.97 -15.76
N SER A 115 -14.92 -32.23 -16.03
CA SER A 115 -14.44 -32.85 -17.29
C SER A 115 -15.17 -32.33 -18.52
N GLN A 116 -16.44 -31.96 -18.41
CA GLN A 116 -17.19 -31.35 -19.52
C GLN A 116 -16.74 -29.90 -19.76
N HIS A 117 -16.44 -29.15 -18.71
CA HIS A 117 -15.88 -27.78 -18.82
C HIS A 117 -14.40 -27.78 -19.19
N SER A 118 -13.65 -28.82 -18.82
CA SER A 118 -12.22 -28.97 -19.13
C SER A 118 -11.96 -29.62 -20.49
N GLN A 119 -12.98 -29.99 -21.29
CA GLN A 119 -12.74 -30.50 -22.62
C GLN A 119 -12.05 -29.49 -23.52
N GLY A 120 -10.73 -29.44 -23.43
CA GLY A 120 -9.87 -28.55 -24.19
C GLY A 120 -9.69 -27.14 -23.58
N ASN A 121 -10.20 -26.88 -22.36
CA ASN A 121 -10.11 -25.56 -21.70
C ASN A 121 -9.33 -25.67 -20.42
N ASN A 122 -8.48 -24.66 -20.15
CA ASN A 122 -7.90 -24.44 -18.84
C ASN A 122 -8.86 -23.60 -18.00
N LEU A 123 -9.09 -24.04 -16.77
CA LEU A 123 -10.01 -23.37 -15.83
C LEU A 123 -9.21 -22.55 -14.82
N PHE A 124 -9.79 -21.49 -14.30
CA PHE A 124 -9.21 -20.77 -13.19
C PHE A 124 -10.27 -20.36 -12.18
N TYR A 125 -9.83 -20.30 -10.94
CA TYR A 125 -10.54 -19.66 -9.83
C TYR A 125 -9.64 -18.62 -9.18
N THR A 126 -10.19 -17.51 -8.80
CA THR A 126 -9.42 -16.46 -8.12
C THR A 126 -10.21 -15.86 -6.97
N GLU A 127 -9.54 -15.65 -5.86
CA GLU A 127 -10.10 -15.13 -4.62
C GLU A 127 -9.19 -14.07 -4.03
N LEU A 128 -9.80 -12.99 -3.54
CA LEU A 128 -9.12 -11.97 -2.74
C LEU A 128 -9.30 -12.29 -1.26
N ILE A 129 -8.21 -12.70 -0.62
CA ILE A 129 -8.18 -13.00 0.82
C ILE A 129 -7.75 -11.74 1.55
N PRO A 130 -8.64 -11.08 2.33
CA PRO A 130 -8.26 -9.90 3.09
C PRO A 130 -7.26 -10.27 4.17
N LEU A 131 -6.17 -9.51 4.25
CA LEU A 131 -5.21 -9.61 5.36
C LEU A 131 -5.81 -8.89 6.57
N SER A 132 -6.56 -9.62 7.37
CA SER A 132 -7.22 -9.12 8.57
C SER A 132 -6.43 -9.47 9.82
N GLU A 133 -6.81 -8.85 10.95
CA GLU A 133 -6.24 -9.15 12.27
C GLU A 133 -6.53 -10.57 12.78
N ALA A 134 -7.39 -11.32 12.08
CA ALA A 134 -7.71 -12.71 12.40
C ALA A 134 -6.53 -13.68 12.17
N TYR A 135 -5.53 -13.27 11.37
CA TYR A 135 -4.35 -14.08 11.14
C TYR A 135 -3.37 -14.01 12.31
N GLU A 136 -2.68 -15.12 12.57
CA GLU A 136 -1.73 -15.23 13.66
C GLU A 136 -0.62 -14.17 13.55
N LYS A 137 -0.55 -13.29 14.57
CA LYS A 137 0.43 -12.19 14.62
C LYS A 137 1.86 -12.65 14.95
N LYS A 138 2.05 -13.89 15.37
CA LYS A 138 3.37 -14.44 15.74
C LYS A 138 3.88 -15.46 14.73
N ASN A 139 4.57 -15.00 13.73
CA ASN A 139 5.23 -15.85 12.74
C ASN A 139 6.62 -15.28 12.37
N PRO A 140 7.48 -16.03 11.69
CA PRO A 140 8.84 -15.57 11.34
C PRO A 140 8.87 -14.29 10.49
N ILE A 141 7.82 -14.03 9.70
CA ILE A 141 7.72 -12.81 8.86
C ILE A 141 7.39 -11.61 9.74
N THR A 142 6.45 -11.75 10.68
CA THR A 142 6.11 -10.69 11.65
C THR A 142 7.34 -10.24 12.43
N ASN A 143 8.16 -11.17 12.90
CA ASN A 143 9.40 -10.84 13.60
C ASN A 143 10.36 -10.03 12.74
N LYS A 144 10.46 -10.31 11.44
CA LYS A 144 11.28 -9.53 10.50
C LYS A 144 10.73 -8.14 10.25
N ILE A 145 9.40 -8.01 10.16
CA ILE A 145 8.71 -6.71 10.01
C ILE A 145 8.96 -5.87 11.27
N ASP A 146 8.79 -6.44 12.45
CA ASP A 146 9.03 -5.77 13.71
C ASP A 146 10.49 -5.32 13.85
N GLN A 147 11.43 -6.17 13.46
CA GLN A 147 12.85 -5.82 13.46
C GLN A 147 13.14 -4.67 12.49
N PHE A 148 12.62 -4.74 11.27
CA PHE A 148 12.76 -3.65 10.29
C PHE A 148 12.18 -2.33 10.79
N ALA A 149 11.00 -2.37 11.43
CA ALA A 149 10.38 -1.19 12.01
C ALA A 149 11.24 -0.59 13.13
N GLN A 150 11.76 -1.44 14.02
CA GLN A 150 12.67 -1.01 15.10
C GLN A 150 13.96 -0.39 14.55
N ASP A 151 14.61 -1.04 13.57
CA ASP A 151 15.83 -0.53 12.94
C ASP A 151 15.59 0.82 12.26
N THR A 152 14.45 0.99 11.61
CA THR A 152 14.06 2.24 10.93
C THR A 152 13.85 3.36 11.95
N ILE A 153 13.12 3.08 13.04
CA ILE A 153 12.91 4.04 14.13
C ILE A 153 14.25 4.44 14.78
N GLN A 154 15.14 3.48 15.05
CA GLN A 154 16.45 3.79 15.62
C GLN A 154 17.31 4.65 14.70
N LYS A 155 17.26 4.43 13.38
CA LYS A 155 17.94 5.30 12.40
C LYS A 155 17.35 6.70 12.42
N ALA A 156 16.02 6.83 12.42
CA ALA A 156 15.35 8.11 12.50
C ALA A 156 15.73 8.89 13.77
N GLU A 157 15.81 8.21 14.93
CA GLU A 157 16.21 8.82 16.19
C GLU A 157 17.66 9.31 16.13
N LYS A 158 18.59 8.51 15.61
CA LYS A 158 20.00 8.93 15.44
C LYS A 158 20.12 10.18 14.57
N ILE A 159 19.35 10.26 13.49
CA ILE A 159 19.34 11.45 12.62
C ILE A 159 18.75 12.65 13.37
N ALA A 160 17.64 12.48 14.07
CA ALA A 160 17.00 13.54 14.83
C ALA A 160 17.91 14.11 15.92
N GLN A 161 18.72 13.24 16.58
CA GLN A 161 19.68 13.63 17.61
C GLN A 161 21.01 14.12 17.06
N SER A 162 21.37 13.88 15.81
CA SER A 162 22.65 14.30 15.21
C SER A 162 22.83 15.82 15.12
N HIS A 163 21.94 16.55 15.71
CA HIS A 163 21.85 17.97 15.79
C HIS A 163 22.83 18.53 16.84
N THR A 164 23.88 19.17 16.41
CA THR A 164 25.02 19.50 17.26
C THR A 164 25.13 20.97 17.65
N THR A 165 24.38 21.85 16.99
CA THR A 165 24.43 23.30 17.28
C THR A 165 23.05 23.93 17.44
N PRO A 166 22.91 25.01 18.23
CA PRO A 166 21.67 25.79 18.35
C PRO A 166 21.20 26.43 17.03
N PHE A 167 22.12 26.61 16.08
CA PHE A 167 21.94 27.38 14.85
C PHE A 167 21.70 26.49 13.61
N GLU A 168 21.74 25.17 13.75
CA GLU A 168 21.35 24.30 12.62
C GLU A 168 19.84 24.31 12.43
N PRO A 169 19.37 24.35 11.17
CA PRO A 169 17.93 24.25 10.90
C PRO A 169 17.37 22.97 11.50
N GLY A 170 16.33 23.11 12.28
CA GLY A 170 15.64 22.01 12.96
C GLY A 170 14.23 22.44 13.32
N PHE A 171 13.47 21.53 13.89
CA PHE A 171 12.07 21.75 14.20
C PHE A 171 11.88 22.40 15.59
N ALA A 172 11.04 23.43 15.64
CA ALA A 172 10.71 24.18 16.86
C ALA A 172 9.50 23.61 17.59
N SER A 173 8.59 22.97 16.87
CA SER A 173 7.24 22.53 17.25
C SER A 173 6.18 23.65 17.29
N SER A 174 4.90 23.27 17.11
CA SER A 174 3.75 24.20 17.13
C SER A 174 3.60 24.97 18.43
N GLY A 175 4.06 24.42 19.56
CA GLY A 175 4.05 25.11 20.84
C GLY A 175 4.84 26.42 20.84
N ARG A 176 5.94 26.50 20.06
CA ARG A 176 6.70 27.76 19.92
C ARG A 176 5.98 28.75 19.00
N CYS A 177 5.31 28.28 17.97
CA CYS A 177 4.54 29.14 17.07
C CYS A 177 3.36 29.82 17.79
N ALA A 178 2.76 29.14 18.77
CA ALA A 178 1.54 29.57 19.45
C ALA A 178 1.66 30.92 20.16
N SER A 179 2.85 31.36 20.55
CA SER A 179 3.04 32.64 21.24
C SER A 179 2.79 33.88 20.36
N CYS A 180 3.00 33.75 19.04
CA CYS A 180 2.85 34.85 18.08
C CYS A 180 1.75 34.59 17.04
N HIS A 181 1.56 33.32 16.62
CA HIS A 181 0.62 32.92 15.58
C HIS A 181 -0.68 32.33 16.17
N THR A 182 -1.32 33.08 17.06
CA THR A 182 -2.50 32.59 17.83
C THR A 182 -3.72 32.25 16.96
N LYS A 183 -3.96 33.01 15.89
CA LYS A 183 -5.08 32.78 14.97
C LYS A 183 -4.86 31.50 14.14
N GLU A 184 -3.66 31.35 13.61
CA GLU A 184 -3.24 30.20 12.81
C GLU A 184 -3.27 28.91 13.64
N ILE A 185 -2.77 28.97 14.87
CA ILE A 185 -2.84 27.85 15.81
C ILE A 185 -4.29 27.47 16.12
N ALA A 186 -5.16 28.45 16.36
CA ALA A 186 -6.58 28.18 16.60
C ALA A 186 -7.22 27.44 15.43
N LYS A 187 -7.03 27.90 14.20
CA LYS A 187 -7.52 27.23 13.00
C LYS A 187 -6.93 25.82 12.86
N TRP A 188 -5.60 25.68 12.93
CA TRP A 188 -4.93 24.41 12.82
C TRP A 188 -5.45 23.38 13.82
N SER A 189 -5.69 23.79 15.09
CA SER A 189 -6.12 22.87 16.14
C SER A 189 -7.44 22.13 15.87
N PHE A 190 -8.30 22.70 15.02
CA PHE A 190 -9.55 22.09 14.57
C PHE A 190 -9.38 21.23 13.30
N SER A 191 -8.21 21.27 12.67
CA SER A 191 -7.96 20.54 11.43
C SER A 191 -7.76 19.04 11.66
N LYS A 192 -7.89 18.25 10.59
CA LYS A 192 -7.53 16.83 10.59
C LYS A 192 -6.03 16.63 10.81
N HIS A 193 -5.20 17.57 10.34
CA HIS A 193 -3.75 17.56 10.53
C HIS A 193 -3.35 17.59 12.01
N ALA A 194 -4.01 18.39 12.83
CA ALA A 194 -3.76 18.44 14.26
C ALA A 194 -4.10 17.14 14.99
N ARG A 195 -4.99 16.32 14.41
CA ARG A 195 -5.44 15.04 14.97
C ARG A 195 -4.84 13.81 14.29
N ALA A 196 -3.88 14.01 13.39
CA ALA A 196 -3.32 12.91 12.61
C ALA A 196 -2.69 11.79 13.48
N TRP A 197 -2.11 12.15 14.63
CA TRP A 197 -1.55 11.15 15.56
C TRP A 197 -2.63 10.30 16.26
N GLU A 198 -3.80 10.85 16.48
CA GLU A 198 -4.91 10.15 17.16
C GLU A 198 -5.41 8.97 16.35
N THR A 199 -5.41 9.09 15.02
CA THR A 199 -5.77 7.97 14.13
C THR A 199 -4.79 6.79 14.29
N MET A 200 -3.49 7.06 14.48
CA MET A 200 -2.50 6.02 14.71
C MET A 200 -2.66 5.32 16.07
N ILE A 201 -3.17 6.03 17.08
CA ILE A 201 -3.48 5.42 18.38
C ILE A 201 -4.65 4.45 18.22
N ILE A 202 -5.70 4.86 17.50
CA ILE A 202 -6.91 4.04 17.25
C ILE A 202 -6.54 2.78 16.46
N GLU A 203 -5.67 2.91 15.45
CA GLU A 203 -5.24 1.83 14.58
C GLU A 203 -4.03 1.03 15.14
N GLU A 204 -3.59 1.31 16.36
CA GLU A 204 -2.42 0.71 17.01
C GLU A 204 -1.11 0.80 16.20
N GLN A 205 -0.96 1.84 15.36
CA GLN A 205 0.16 2.03 14.42
C GLN A 205 1.24 3.01 14.90
N THR A 206 1.27 3.38 16.17
CA THR A 206 2.20 4.38 16.72
C THR A 206 3.68 3.99 16.65
N LYS A 207 3.98 2.73 16.31
CA LYS A 207 5.34 2.20 16.11
C LYS A 207 5.64 1.85 14.65
N ASN A 208 4.71 2.10 13.74
CA ASN A 208 4.91 1.84 12.32
C ASN A 208 5.58 3.05 11.66
N PRO A 209 6.84 2.95 11.18
CA PRO A 209 7.57 4.07 10.60
C PRO A 209 6.92 4.61 9.33
N GLU A 210 6.23 3.79 8.55
CA GLU A 210 5.52 4.24 7.35
C GLU A 210 4.37 5.18 7.72
N CYS A 211 3.61 4.86 8.78
CA CYS A 211 2.56 5.73 9.28
C CYS A 211 3.12 7.00 9.94
N ILE A 212 4.17 6.85 10.76
CA ILE A 212 4.80 7.96 11.50
C ILE A 212 5.26 9.06 10.52
N THR A 213 5.77 8.70 9.36
CA THR A 213 6.27 9.63 8.34
C THR A 213 5.24 10.71 7.98
N CYS A 214 3.97 10.33 7.83
CA CYS A 214 2.88 11.24 7.46
C CYS A 214 2.09 11.78 8.66
N HIS A 215 2.15 11.10 9.82
CA HIS A 215 1.36 11.44 11.00
C HIS A 215 2.15 12.15 12.12
N SER A 216 3.40 12.55 11.83
CA SER A 216 4.24 13.35 12.72
C SER A 216 4.97 14.44 11.95
N THR A 217 5.68 15.32 12.67
CA THR A 217 6.43 16.43 12.06
C THR A 217 7.92 16.15 12.09
N GLY A 218 8.53 16.05 10.90
CA GLY A 218 9.97 15.89 10.74
C GLY A 218 10.51 14.52 11.13
N PHE A 219 9.76 13.42 10.88
CA PHE A 219 10.25 12.08 11.16
C PHE A 219 11.54 11.77 10.38
N GLY A 220 12.58 11.33 11.10
CA GLY A 220 13.87 11.03 10.51
C GLY A 220 14.63 12.24 9.96
N GLN A 221 14.22 13.46 10.32
CA GLN A 221 14.93 14.70 9.98
C GLN A 221 15.64 15.28 11.20
N LYS A 222 16.72 16.02 10.96
CA LYS A 222 17.50 16.66 12.05
C LYS A 222 16.62 17.53 12.94
N GLY A 223 16.59 17.22 14.24
CA GLY A 223 15.84 17.96 15.24
C GLY A 223 14.32 17.85 15.14
N GLY A 224 13.80 16.91 14.34
CA GLY A 224 12.38 16.57 14.23
C GLY A 224 11.98 15.36 15.06
N PHE A 225 10.91 14.67 14.65
CA PHE A 225 10.44 13.45 15.29
C PHE A 225 11.45 12.31 15.06
N GLY A 226 11.93 11.72 16.13
CA GLY A 226 12.79 10.55 16.10
C GLY A 226 12.02 9.28 16.45
N GLU A 227 12.32 8.65 17.59
CA GLU A 227 11.55 7.52 18.12
C GLU A 227 10.23 7.99 18.77
N PRO A 228 9.19 7.15 18.86
CA PRO A 228 7.92 7.48 19.51
C PRO A 228 8.01 7.45 21.05
N SER A 229 8.97 8.20 21.61
CA SER A 229 9.08 8.45 23.04
C SER A 229 8.05 9.49 23.50
N THR A 230 7.72 9.50 24.80
CA THR A 230 6.80 10.48 25.38
C THR A 230 7.19 11.92 25.05
N ASN A 231 8.49 12.23 25.03
CA ASN A 231 8.99 13.57 24.73
C ASN A 231 8.79 13.94 23.26
N ASN A 232 9.14 13.05 22.33
CA ASN A 232 8.98 13.26 20.89
C ASN A 232 7.50 13.35 20.51
N ILE A 233 6.65 12.46 21.04
CA ILE A 233 5.21 12.52 20.84
C ILE A 233 4.66 13.87 21.32
N ARG A 234 5.02 14.34 22.52
CA ARG A 234 4.53 15.62 23.03
C ARG A 234 4.92 16.79 22.15
N LYS A 235 6.14 16.77 21.57
CA LYS A 235 6.66 17.87 20.75
C LYS A 235 6.17 17.85 19.32
N TYR A 236 6.19 16.69 18.67
CA TYR A 236 6.18 16.59 17.22
C TYR A 236 5.06 15.69 16.67
N LYS A 237 4.15 15.18 17.52
CA LYS A 237 2.99 14.44 17.06
C LYS A 237 2.13 15.30 16.13
N ALA A 238 1.45 14.64 15.20
CA ALA A 238 0.59 15.27 14.22
C ALA A 238 1.34 16.10 13.14
N VAL A 239 0.62 16.53 12.12
CA VAL A 239 1.14 17.36 11.04
C VAL A 239 1.07 18.82 11.48
N GLN A 240 2.19 19.34 12.01
CA GLN A 240 2.26 20.70 12.55
C GLN A 240 2.71 21.70 11.48
N CYS A 241 2.82 22.97 11.87
CA CYS A 241 3.16 24.09 10.98
C CYS A 241 4.41 23.82 10.11
N GLU A 242 5.44 23.26 10.72
CA GLU A 242 6.73 23.01 10.07
C GLU A 242 6.72 21.84 9.07
N ALA A 243 5.67 21.02 9.06
CA ALA A 243 5.50 20.01 8.04
C ALA A 243 5.21 20.66 6.66
N CYS A 244 4.58 21.86 6.68
CA CYS A 244 4.29 22.62 5.47
C CYS A 244 5.28 23.76 5.26
N HIS A 245 5.68 24.46 6.33
CA HIS A 245 6.50 25.66 6.25
C HIS A 245 8.01 25.43 6.40
N GLY A 246 8.41 24.17 6.61
CA GLY A 246 9.82 23.79 6.83
C GLY A 246 10.31 24.03 8.27
N PRO A 247 11.53 23.56 8.58
CA PRO A 247 12.12 23.68 9.90
C PRO A 247 12.35 25.15 10.30
N MET A 248 11.86 25.55 11.49
CA MET A 248 11.80 26.94 11.92
C MET A 248 12.49 27.17 13.27
N ARG A 249 13.39 26.27 13.71
CA ARG A 249 14.15 26.50 14.93
C ARG A 249 15.03 27.75 14.76
N GLY A 250 15.01 28.65 15.76
CA GLY A 250 15.69 29.93 15.70
C GLY A 250 14.79 31.09 15.23
N HIS A 251 13.67 30.82 14.59
CA HIS A 251 12.69 31.88 14.30
C HIS A 251 11.95 32.31 15.58
N PRO A 252 11.72 33.62 15.82
CA PRO A 252 12.07 34.80 15.01
C PRO A 252 13.43 35.43 15.32
N GLU A 253 14.21 34.86 16.23
CA GLU A 253 15.46 35.49 16.71
C GLU A 253 16.53 35.57 15.62
N GLU A 254 16.49 34.62 14.65
CA GLU A 254 17.39 34.63 13.51
C GLU A 254 16.65 35.08 12.24
N ASN A 255 16.98 36.26 11.77
CA ASN A 255 16.36 36.85 10.58
C ASN A 255 16.60 36.08 9.28
N SER A 256 17.51 35.10 9.28
CA SER A 256 17.76 34.22 8.11
C SER A 256 16.79 33.05 7.98
N ILE A 257 16.01 32.76 9.03
CA ILE A 257 15.07 31.62 9.04
C ILE A 257 13.68 32.13 8.67
N HIS A 258 13.26 31.76 7.46
CA HIS A 258 11.96 32.10 6.89
C HIS A 258 11.18 30.86 6.53
N SER A 259 9.84 30.97 6.56
CA SER A 259 8.95 29.92 6.09
C SER A 259 9.16 29.61 4.61
N GLN A 260 9.15 28.34 4.27
CA GLN A 260 9.17 27.92 2.87
C GLN A 260 7.79 28.12 2.24
N PRO A 261 7.71 28.49 0.98
CA PRO A 261 6.46 28.53 0.23
C PRO A 261 5.82 27.12 0.21
N VAL A 262 4.54 27.05 0.52
CA VAL A 262 3.78 25.81 0.43
C VAL A 262 3.39 25.57 -1.04
N SER A 263 3.76 24.42 -1.58
CA SER A 263 3.49 24.01 -2.96
C SER A 263 2.78 22.66 -3.02
N PRO A 264 2.26 22.24 -4.18
CA PRO A 264 1.70 20.91 -4.36
C PRO A 264 2.63 19.80 -3.87
N GLU A 265 3.93 19.91 -4.16
CA GLU A 265 4.95 18.92 -3.79
C GLU A 265 5.05 18.74 -2.26
N THR A 266 4.84 19.82 -1.50
CA THR A 266 4.81 19.76 -0.04
C THR A 266 3.69 18.84 0.46
N CYS A 267 2.53 18.86 -0.20
CA CYS A 267 1.40 18.02 0.16
C CYS A 267 1.57 16.56 -0.31
N LEU A 268 2.18 16.37 -1.49
CA LEU A 268 2.36 15.06 -2.11
C LEU A 268 3.32 14.14 -1.35
N VAL A 269 4.10 14.66 -0.42
CA VAL A 269 4.91 13.85 0.51
C VAL A 269 4.03 12.88 1.33
N CYS A 270 2.78 13.28 1.62
CA CYS A 270 1.82 12.48 2.40
C CYS A 270 0.54 12.16 1.62
N HIS A 271 0.14 13.03 0.69
CA HIS A 271 -1.05 12.87 -0.14
C HIS A 271 -0.70 12.29 -1.51
N ASP A 272 -0.04 11.14 -1.50
CA ASP A 272 0.26 10.37 -2.69
C ASP A 272 -0.97 9.59 -3.22
N GLU A 273 -0.84 8.96 -4.35
CA GLU A 273 -1.90 8.18 -4.98
C GLU A 273 -2.41 7.02 -4.07
N ALA A 274 -1.52 6.42 -3.28
CA ALA A 274 -1.87 5.32 -2.40
C ALA A 274 -2.68 5.77 -1.18
N ASN A 275 -2.33 6.92 -0.60
CA ASN A 275 -2.93 7.42 0.65
C ASN A 275 -4.04 8.46 0.41
N SER A 276 -4.04 9.11 -0.76
CA SER A 276 -5.02 10.15 -1.11
C SER A 276 -5.34 10.14 -2.61
N PRO A 277 -5.96 9.06 -3.15
CA PRO A 277 -6.18 8.89 -4.59
C PRO A 277 -7.04 10.00 -5.22
N ASN A 278 -7.80 10.74 -4.42
CA ASN A 278 -8.64 11.86 -4.84
C ASN A 278 -8.04 13.22 -4.47
N PHE A 279 -6.72 13.29 -4.25
CA PHE A 279 -6.06 14.54 -3.90
C PHE A 279 -6.21 15.57 -5.03
N GLN A 280 -6.66 16.78 -4.65
CA GLN A 280 -6.75 17.94 -5.54
C GLN A 280 -6.18 19.13 -4.80
N TRP A 281 -5.08 19.70 -5.31
CA TRP A 281 -4.33 20.76 -4.68
C TRP A 281 -5.20 21.93 -4.21
N GLU A 282 -5.98 22.54 -5.11
CA GLU A 282 -6.77 23.74 -4.80
C GLU A 282 -7.84 23.49 -3.73
N ARG A 283 -8.39 22.26 -3.73
CA ARG A 283 -9.41 21.85 -2.74
C ARG A 283 -8.76 21.61 -1.37
N TYR A 284 -7.64 20.90 -1.34
CA TYR A 284 -6.97 20.55 -0.08
C TYR A 284 -6.30 21.77 0.53
N LEU A 285 -5.71 22.65 -0.28
CA LEU A 285 -5.12 23.90 0.19
C LEU A 285 -6.16 24.76 0.93
N ARG A 286 -7.37 24.93 0.37
CA ARG A 286 -8.45 25.69 1.06
C ARG A 286 -8.85 25.12 2.41
N LEU A 287 -8.73 23.80 2.60
CA LEU A 287 -9.04 23.12 3.87
C LEU A 287 -7.88 23.18 4.87
N ALA A 288 -6.66 23.33 4.39
CA ALA A 288 -5.44 23.33 5.19
C ALA A 288 -4.91 24.74 5.49
N THR A 289 -5.37 25.77 4.75
CA THR A 289 -4.88 27.14 4.91
C THR A 289 -5.17 27.71 6.28
N CYS A 290 -4.17 28.37 6.86
CA CYS A 290 -4.28 29.10 8.11
C CYS A 290 -4.72 30.56 7.92
N GLN A 291 -4.88 31.00 6.68
CA GLN A 291 -5.35 32.37 6.34
C GLN A 291 -6.87 32.40 6.15
N ASP A 292 -7.45 33.57 6.32
CA ASP A 292 -8.88 33.82 6.11
C ASP A 292 -9.25 33.84 4.64
#